data_aa9aa606b8b89b06e4440e6ba08ec953
#
_entry.id   aa9aa606b8b89b06e4440e6ba08ec953
#
_cell.length_a   1.000
_cell.length_b   1.000
_cell.length_c   1.000
_cell.angle_alpha   90.00
_cell.angle_beta   90.00
_cell.angle_gamma   90.00
#
_symmetry.space_group_name_H-M   'P 1'
#
loop_
_entity.id
_entity.type
_entity.pdbx_description
1 polymer ?
#
loop_
_entity_poly.entity_id
_entity_poly.type
_entity_poly.pdbx_seq_one_letter_code
_entity_poly.pdbx_strand_id
1 'polypeptide(L)'
;MKHEIHFTKMHGAGNDYIYVDTLLYYIGDPVAAAREWSDRHKGIGSDGLVLIGRSPISEADFTMRIFNADGSEAMMCGNASRCVGKYVYEKSLTPDPSPKGEGSGHHEKQIRLLTLSGIKTLYLHITDGIVESVTVDMGEPVLENEKQFNPAAMATNPQALPSLTGGARGGSSFVSMGNPHYVIFVDDVDAIDVAREGAILEYHPAFPERCNIEFAEMRPDGVRVRVWERGSGITQACGTGACATAVAACKTGRAGRASRIIMDGGELEIEWREADGHVYMTGPAEFVYEGEIMPPSPLKGSVGNERVKSEK
;
A
#
# COMPACT_ATOMS: atom_id res chain seq x y z
N MET A 1 -30.46 7.23 -17.55
CA MET A 1 -30.63 6.58 -16.24
C MET A 1 -29.22 6.45 -15.63
N LYS A 2 -28.99 6.92 -14.40
CA LYS A 2 -27.73 6.64 -13.70
C LYS A 2 -27.78 5.16 -13.32
N HIS A 3 -26.84 4.37 -13.83
CA HIS A 3 -26.72 2.96 -13.47
C HIS A 3 -25.92 2.88 -12.15
N GLU A 4 -26.36 2.06 -11.25
CA GLU A 4 -25.63 1.70 -10.03
C GLU A 4 -24.31 1.04 -10.39
N ILE A 5 -23.29 1.30 -9.60
CA ILE A 5 -21.94 0.77 -9.76
C ILE A 5 -21.75 -0.30 -8.71
N HIS A 6 -21.49 -1.51 -9.15
CA HIS A 6 -21.13 -2.59 -8.23
C HIS A 6 -19.70 -2.38 -7.73
N PHE A 7 -19.50 -2.55 -6.44
CA PHE A 7 -18.19 -2.48 -5.79
C PHE A 7 -17.95 -3.69 -4.89
N THR A 8 -16.69 -3.96 -4.65
CA THR A 8 -16.25 -4.94 -3.67
C THR A 8 -15.39 -4.23 -2.62
N LYS A 9 -15.69 -4.42 -1.34
CA LYS A 9 -14.86 -3.97 -0.23
C LYS A 9 -13.88 -5.07 0.11
N MET A 10 -12.58 -4.74 0.14
CA MET A 10 -11.51 -5.67 0.52
C MET A 10 -10.48 -4.96 1.40
N HIS A 11 -9.69 -5.75 2.12
CA HIS A 11 -8.52 -5.25 2.84
C HIS A 11 -7.31 -6.18 2.71
N GLY A 12 -6.11 -5.61 2.82
CA GLY A 12 -4.86 -6.30 3.00
C GLY A 12 -4.19 -5.84 4.29
N ALA A 13 -4.15 -6.69 5.32
CA ALA A 13 -3.61 -6.35 6.63
C ALA A 13 -4.26 -5.09 7.24
N GLY A 14 -5.60 -4.99 7.21
CA GLY A 14 -6.37 -3.89 7.79
C GLY A 14 -6.46 -2.62 6.95
N ASN A 15 -5.62 -2.43 5.93
CA ASN A 15 -5.72 -1.32 4.99
C ASN A 15 -6.82 -1.62 3.96
N ASP A 16 -7.93 -0.88 4.02
CA ASP A 16 -9.19 -1.21 3.38
C ASP A 16 -9.56 -0.27 2.22
N TYR A 17 -9.94 -0.84 1.07
CA TYR A 17 -10.31 -0.09 -0.12
C TYR A 17 -11.63 -0.56 -0.71
N ILE A 18 -12.23 0.33 -1.51
CA ILE A 18 -13.36 0.04 -2.40
C ILE A 18 -12.77 -0.32 -3.76
N TYR A 19 -13.08 -1.50 -4.28
CA TYR A 19 -12.61 -1.99 -5.59
C TYR A 19 -13.74 -1.93 -6.59
N VAL A 20 -13.46 -1.34 -7.76
CA VAL A 20 -14.40 -1.27 -8.88
C VAL A 20 -13.73 -1.80 -10.15
N ASP A 21 -14.43 -2.72 -10.81
CA ASP A 21 -14.05 -3.23 -12.13
C ASP A 21 -14.44 -2.24 -13.22
N THR A 22 -13.45 -1.56 -13.79
CA THR A 22 -13.66 -0.58 -14.88
C THR A 22 -13.84 -1.22 -16.26
N LEU A 23 -13.76 -2.55 -16.36
CA LEU A 23 -14.20 -3.27 -17.56
C LEU A 23 -15.74 -3.27 -17.68
N LEU A 24 -16.42 -3.17 -16.54
CA LEU A 24 -17.88 -3.21 -16.44
C LEU A 24 -18.48 -1.82 -16.15
N TYR A 25 -17.78 -0.99 -15.34
CA TYR A 25 -18.32 0.27 -14.83
C TYR A 25 -17.40 1.45 -15.15
N TYR A 26 -17.97 2.49 -15.71
CA TYR A 26 -17.26 3.74 -15.98
C TYR A 26 -17.38 4.71 -14.83
N ILE A 27 -16.26 5.14 -14.27
CA ILE A 27 -16.17 6.15 -13.22
C ILE A 27 -15.74 7.48 -13.85
N GLY A 28 -16.68 8.39 -14.05
CA GLY A 28 -16.41 9.67 -14.73
C GLY A 28 -15.50 10.61 -13.94
N ASP A 29 -15.58 10.59 -12.60
CA ASP A 29 -14.75 11.39 -11.70
C ASP A 29 -14.27 10.50 -10.53
N PRO A 30 -13.11 9.82 -10.68
CA PRO A 30 -12.56 8.96 -9.63
C PRO A 30 -12.18 9.72 -8.35
N VAL A 31 -11.78 10.99 -8.49
CA VAL A 31 -11.40 11.84 -7.34
C VAL A 31 -12.62 12.14 -6.47
N ALA A 32 -13.72 12.54 -7.10
CA ALA A 32 -14.98 12.77 -6.40
C ALA A 32 -15.53 11.47 -5.80
N ALA A 33 -15.46 10.35 -6.54
CA ALA A 33 -15.87 9.04 -6.07
C ALA A 33 -15.08 8.62 -4.83
N ALA A 34 -13.75 8.73 -4.86
CA ALA A 34 -12.91 8.40 -3.72
C ALA A 34 -13.29 9.20 -2.47
N ARG A 35 -13.49 10.52 -2.60
CA ARG A 35 -13.88 11.38 -1.47
C ARG A 35 -15.25 11.07 -0.91
N GLU A 36 -16.25 10.89 -1.80
CA GLU A 36 -17.63 10.66 -1.39
C GLU A 36 -17.82 9.25 -0.80
N TRP A 37 -17.27 8.24 -1.48
CA TRP A 37 -17.49 6.85 -1.09
C TRP A 37 -16.61 6.41 0.10
N SER A 38 -15.42 7.01 0.27
CA SER A 38 -14.54 6.68 1.40
C SER A 38 -14.95 7.28 2.72
N ASP A 39 -15.88 8.25 2.75
CA ASP A 39 -16.39 8.82 3.99
C ASP A 39 -17.02 7.72 4.87
N ARG A 40 -16.45 7.51 6.08
CA ARG A 40 -16.87 6.42 6.99
C ARG A 40 -18.23 6.64 7.65
N HIS A 41 -18.81 7.84 7.51
CA HIS A 41 -20.10 8.20 8.10
C HIS A 41 -21.23 8.38 7.07
N LYS A 42 -20.89 8.73 5.82
CA LYS A 42 -21.87 9.10 4.78
C LYS A 42 -21.71 8.28 3.50
N GLY A 43 -20.56 7.61 3.32
CA GLY A 43 -20.25 6.74 2.21
C GLY A 43 -20.19 5.27 2.62
N ILE A 44 -19.43 4.51 1.85
CA ILE A 44 -19.09 3.10 2.14
C ILE A 44 -18.09 3.01 3.31
N GLY A 45 -17.20 4.01 3.40
CA GLY A 45 -16.10 4.07 4.36
C GLY A 45 -14.91 3.21 3.95
N SER A 46 -13.75 3.84 3.74
CA SER A 46 -12.50 3.16 3.35
C SER A 46 -11.30 4.09 3.44
N ASP A 47 -10.10 3.54 3.22
CA ASP A 47 -8.89 4.33 3.03
C ASP A 47 -8.80 4.91 1.61
N GLY A 48 -9.65 4.43 0.68
CA GLY A 48 -9.73 4.97 -0.67
C GLY A 48 -10.45 4.06 -1.67
N LEU A 49 -10.27 4.37 -2.96
CA LEU A 49 -10.86 3.72 -4.11
C LEU A 49 -9.78 3.11 -4.99
N VAL A 50 -9.95 1.87 -5.40
CA VAL A 50 -9.11 1.16 -6.36
C VAL A 50 -9.92 0.86 -7.62
N LEU A 51 -9.41 1.29 -8.76
CA LEU A 51 -9.95 0.99 -10.07
C LEU A 51 -9.11 -0.10 -10.74
N ILE A 52 -9.75 -1.21 -11.09
CA ILE A 52 -9.14 -2.34 -11.80
C ILE A 52 -9.55 -2.24 -13.26
N GLY A 53 -8.58 -2.24 -14.17
CA GLY A 53 -8.84 -2.14 -15.61
C GLY A 53 -7.99 -3.12 -16.43
N ARG A 54 -8.29 -3.20 -17.71
CA ARG A 54 -7.43 -3.91 -18.68
C ARG A 54 -6.15 -3.10 -18.92
N SER A 55 -5.01 -3.80 -18.98
CA SER A 55 -3.76 -3.14 -19.34
C SER A 55 -3.81 -2.61 -20.78
N PRO A 56 -3.33 -1.38 -21.04
CA PRO A 56 -3.16 -0.86 -22.41
C PRO A 56 -1.89 -1.39 -23.10
N ILE A 57 -1.02 -2.11 -22.37
CA ILE A 57 0.24 -2.66 -22.87
C ILE A 57 0.26 -4.18 -22.71
N SER A 58 0.96 -4.87 -23.59
CA SER A 58 1.05 -6.35 -23.62
C SER A 58 1.88 -6.93 -22.46
N GLU A 59 2.76 -6.11 -21.87
CA GLU A 59 3.65 -6.49 -20.79
C GLU A 59 2.95 -6.64 -19.45
N ALA A 60 1.72 -6.17 -19.33
CA ALA A 60 0.92 -6.27 -18.11
C ALA A 60 -0.49 -6.81 -18.43
N ASP A 61 -1.06 -7.54 -17.49
CA ASP A 61 -2.36 -8.19 -17.64
C ASP A 61 -3.50 -7.23 -17.26
N PHE A 62 -3.30 -6.49 -16.17
CA PHE A 62 -4.27 -5.54 -15.61
C PHE A 62 -3.61 -4.20 -15.28
N THR A 63 -4.44 -3.16 -15.08
CA THR A 63 -4.04 -1.89 -14.49
C THR A 63 -4.67 -1.72 -13.12
N MET A 64 -3.97 -1.01 -12.24
CA MET A 64 -4.51 -0.50 -11.00
C MET A 64 -4.30 1.01 -10.93
N ARG A 65 -5.39 1.75 -10.71
CA ARG A 65 -5.34 3.13 -10.25
C ARG A 65 -5.90 3.20 -8.84
N ILE A 66 -5.27 3.98 -7.99
CA ILE A 66 -5.61 4.05 -6.57
C ILE A 66 -5.77 5.51 -6.14
N PHE A 67 -6.87 5.82 -5.51
CA PHE A 67 -7.20 7.14 -5.01
C PHE A 67 -7.43 7.05 -3.50
N ASN A 68 -6.67 7.82 -2.73
CA ASN A 68 -6.85 7.94 -1.30
C ASN A 68 -8.21 8.58 -0.95
N ALA A 69 -8.64 8.47 0.30
CA ALA A 69 -9.91 9.06 0.77
C ALA A 69 -9.98 10.58 0.59
N ASP A 70 -8.84 11.29 0.51
CA ASP A 70 -8.77 12.72 0.21
C ASP A 70 -8.87 13.03 -1.29
N GLY A 71 -8.92 12.00 -2.14
CA GLY A 71 -8.97 12.07 -3.60
C GLY A 71 -7.60 12.19 -4.28
N SER A 72 -6.49 12.22 -3.56
CA SER A 72 -5.15 12.17 -4.15
C SER A 72 -4.90 10.80 -4.79
N GLU A 73 -4.27 10.79 -5.97
CA GLU A 73 -3.90 9.54 -6.65
C GLU A 73 -2.53 9.06 -6.14
N ALA A 74 -2.48 7.82 -5.65
CA ALA A 74 -1.25 7.20 -5.19
C ALA A 74 -0.54 6.44 -6.31
N MET A 75 0.80 6.42 -6.27
CA MET A 75 1.62 5.75 -7.28
C MET A 75 1.43 4.23 -7.26
N MET A 76 1.30 3.63 -6.06
CA MET A 76 1.11 2.20 -5.82
C MET A 76 0.80 1.97 -4.34
N CYS A 77 0.11 0.87 -4.03
CA CYS A 77 -0.05 0.34 -2.68
C CYS A 77 0.08 -1.19 -2.71
N GLY A 78 1.02 -1.74 -1.97
CA GLY A 78 1.25 -3.18 -1.92
C GLY A 78 0.07 -3.97 -1.35
N ASN A 79 -0.63 -3.41 -0.35
CA ASN A 79 -1.84 -4.02 0.22
C ASN A 79 -2.95 -4.10 -0.83
N ALA A 80 -3.21 -2.99 -1.54
CA ALA A 80 -4.19 -2.96 -2.63
C ALA A 80 -3.79 -3.90 -3.77
N SER A 81 -2.51 -4.00 -4.13
CA SER A 81 -2.03 -4.91 -5.18
C SER A 81 -2.34 -6.38 -4.86
N ARG A 82 -2.17 -6.81 -3.58
CA ARG A 82 -2.54 -8.16 -3.16
C ARG A 82 -4.04 -8.42 -3.34
N CYS A 83 -4.86 -7.46 -2.93
CA CYS A 83 -6.32 -7.54 -3.11
C CYS A 83 -6.71 -7.59 -4.59
N VAL A 84 -6.06 -6.79 -5.47
CA VAL A 84 -6.29 -6.87 -6.93
C VAL A 84 -5.94 -8.26 -7.45
N GLY A 85 -4.80 -8.85 -7.04
CA GLY A 85 -4.42 -10.20 -7.43
C GLY A 85 -5.49 -11.24 -7.10
N LYS A 86 -5.97 -11.25 -5.85
CA LYS A 86 -7.07 -12.13 -5.42
C LYS A 86 -8.36 -11.84 -6.17
N TYR A 87 -8.72 -10.57 -6.31
CA TYR A 87 -9.95 -10.14 -7.00
C TYR A 87 -10.01 -10.66 -8.43
N VAL A 88 -8.97 -10.40 -9.25
CA VAL A 88 -8.99 -10.76 -10.67
C VAL A 88 -8.98 -12.26 -10.88
N TYR A 89 -8.39 -13.03 -9.97
CA TYR A 89 -8.40 -14.48 -10.03
C TYR A 89 -9.78 -15.05 -9.64
N GLU A 90 -10.28 -14.72 -8.47
CA GLU A 90 -11.51 -15.33 -7.93
C GLU A 90 -12.79 -14.80 -8.62
N LYS A 91 -12.75 -13.60 -9.19
CA LYS A 91 -13.84 -13.07 -10.05
C LYS A 91 -13.72 -13.49 -11.52
N SER A 92 -12.78 -14.36 -11.84
CA SER A 92 -12.58 -14.91 -13.20
C SER A 92 -12.32 -13.87 -14.28
N LEU A 93 -11.60 -12.79 -13.94
CA LEU A 93 -11.20 -11.76 -14.90
C LEU A 93 -9.88 -12.13 -15.60
N THR A 94 -9.17 -13.14 -15.14
CA THR A 94 -7.90 -13.58 -15.74
C THR A 94 -8.11 -14.12 -17.16
N PRO A 95 -7.19 -13.83 -18.11
CA PRO A 95 -7.31 -14.29 -19.51
C PRO A 95 -7.40 -15.80 -19.69
N ASP A 96 -6.89 -16.55 -18.72
CA ASP A 96 -6.96 -18.00 -18.65
C ASP A 96 -7.49 -18.40 -17.26
N PRO A 97 -8.83 -18.33 -17.06
CA PRO A 97 -9.42 -18.82 -15.83
C PRO A 97 -9.25 -20.33 -15.83
N SER A 98 -8.47 -20.85 -14.90
CA SER A 98 -8.48 -22.29 -14.66
C SER A 98 -9.92 -22.73 -14.43
N PRO A 99 -10.43 -23.76 -15.13
CA PRO A 99 -11.81 -24.20 -14.95
C PRO A 99 -12.08 -24.45 -13.47
N LYS A 100 -13.23 -23.97 -12.99
CA LYS A 100 -13.69 -24.32 -11.63
C LYS A 100 -13.72 -25.85 -11.53
N GLY A 101 -12.75 -26.47 -10.85
CA GLY A 101 -12.67 -27.91 -10.67
C GLY A 101 -11.37 -28.58 -11.14
N GLU A 102 -10.44 -27.89 -11.81
CA GLU A 102 -9.12 -28.44 -12.12
C GLU A 102 -8.09 -27.91 -11.12
N GLY A 103 -7.74 -28.75 -10.15
CA GLY A 103 -6.64 -28.52 -9.23
C GLY A 103 -7.05 -28.60 -7.77
N SER A 104 -7.40 -29.81 -7.30
CA SER A 104 -7.22 -30.12 -5.89
C SER A 104 -5.73 -30.08 -5.60
N GLY A 105 -5.28 -29.04 -4.86
CA GLY A 105 -3.90 -28.90 -4.48
C GLY A 105 -3.40 -27.46 -4.50
N HIS A 106 -2.18 -27.32 -4.03
CA HIS A 106 -1.50 -26.04 -3.94
C HIS A 106 -0.79 -25.71 -5.27
N HIS A 107 -1.05 -24.50 -5.83
CA HIS A 107 -0.36 -24.04 -7.02
C HIS A 107 -0.18 -22.52 -6.99
N GLU A 108 0.71 -21.99 -7.83
CA GLU A 108 1.00 -20.56 -7.95
C GLU A 108 0.56 -20.06 -9.33
N LYS A 109 0.00 -18.84 -9.36
CA LYS A 109 -0.30 -18.11 -10.60
C LYS A 109 0.32 -16.72 -10.55
N GLN A 110 0.96 -16.33 -11.66
CA GLN A 110 1.56 -15.02 -11.81
C GLN A 110 0.60 -14.07 -12.52
N ILE A 111 0.55 -12.81 -12.05
CA ILE A 111 -0.19 -11.69 -12.66
C ILE A 111 0.74 -10.48 -12.70
N ARG A 112 0.75 -9.77 -13.83
CA ARG A 112 1.49 -8.53 -14.02
C ARG A 112 0.53 -7.35 -13.95
N LEU A 113 0.73 -6.49 -12.96
CA LEU A 113 -0.13 -5.37 -12.65
C LEU A 113 0.56 -4.05 -12.99
N LEU A 114 0.03 -3.30 -13.96
CA LEU A 114 0.51 -1.97 -14.31
C LEU A 114 0.01 -0.96 -13.28
N THR A 115 0.93 -0.23 -12.68
CA THR A 115 0.68 0.86 -11.71
C THR A 115 1.40 2.13 -12.15
N LEU A 116 1.17 3.27 -11.49
CA LEU A 116 1.93 4.49 -11.76
C LEU A 116 3.42 4.39 -11.38
N SER A 117 3.79 3.41 -10.53
CA SER A 117 5.20 3.10 -10.21
C SER A 117 5.80 1.98 -11.06
N GLY A 118 5.18 1.68 -12.21
CA GLY A 118 5.61 0.62 -13.13
C GLY A 118 4.85 -0.69 -12.93
N ILE A 119 5.31 -1.72 -13.64
CA ILE A 119 4.71 -3.05 -13.57
C ILE A 119 5.14 -3.73 -12.27
N LYS A 120 4.16 -4.30 -11.57
CA LYS A 120 4.38 -5.14 -10.37
C LYS A 120 4.01 -6.58 -10.69
N THR A 121 4.89 -7.50 -10.35
CA THR A 121 4.60 -8.93 -10.47
C THR A 121 3.98 -9.42 -9.16
N LEU A 122 2.83 -10.07 -9.30
CA LEU A 122 2.08 -10.69 -8.21
C LEU A 122 2.14 -12.20 -8.37
N TYR A 123 2.49 -12.90 -7.31
CA TYR A 123 2.46 -14.38 -7.25
C TYR A 123 1.34 -14.78 -6.30
N LEU A 124 0.30 -15.37 -6.85
CA LEU A 124 -0.89 -15.80 -6.10
C LEU A 124 -0.66 -17.23 -5.59
N HIS A 125 -0.73 -17.42 -4.29
CA HIS A 125 -0.65 -18.74 -3.67
C HIS A 125 -2.07 -19.28 -3.50
N ILE A 126 -2.38 -20.34 -4.26
CA ILE A 126 -3.75 -20.82 -4.45
C ILE A 126 -3.87 -22.23 -3.88
N THR A 127 -4.90 -22.47 -3.07
CA THR A 127 -5.27 -23.79 -2.57
C THR A 127 -6.75 -24.03 -2.87
N ASP A 128 -7.06 -25.11 -3.56
CA ASP A 128 -8.44 -25.49 -3.90
C ASP A 128 -9.26 -24.37 -4.58
N GLY A 129 -8.58 -23.57 -5.43
CA GLY A 129 -9.19 -22.46 -6.16
C GLY A 129 -9.39 -21.16 -5.37
N ILE A 130 -8.89 -21.10 -4.14
CA ILE A 130 -8.92 -19.93 -3.28
C ILE A 130 -7.52 -19.35 -3.15
N VAL A 131 -7.37 -18.03 -3.32
CA VAL A 131 -6.11 -17.33 -3.08
C VAL A 131 -5.93 -17.11 -1.58
N GLU A 132 -5.01 -17.85 -0.96
CA GLU A 132 -4.72 -17.74 0.47
C GLU A 132 -3.85 -16.53 0.80
N SER A 133 -2.86 -16.27 -0.06
CA SER A 133 -1.97 -15.11 0.07
C SER A 133 -1.45 -14.67 -1.29
N VAL A 134 -0.87 -13.49 -1.34
CA VAL A 134 -0.26 -12.94 -2.54
C VAL A 134 1.10 -12.37 -2.19
N THR A 135 2.11 -12.76 -2.96
CA THR A 135 3.45 -12.15 -2.93
C THR A 135 3.54 -11.06 -3.99
N VAL A 136 4.00 -9.88 -3.60
CA VAL A 136 4.24 -8.73 -4.48
C VAL A 136 5.72 -8.51 -4.59
N ASP A 137 6.25 -8.44 -5.81
CA ASP A 137 7.60 -7.93 -6.06
C ASP A 137 7.61 -6.41 -5.90
N MET A 138 8.22 -5.95 -4.81
CA MET A 138 8.30 -4.54 -4.43
C MET A 138 9.48 -3.82 -5.10
N GLY A 139 10.39 -4.56 -5.74
CA GLY A 139 11.61 -4.06 -6.36
C GLY A 139 12.78 -3.92 -5.39
N GLU A 140 13.86 -3.30 -5.87
CA GLU A 140 15.08 -3.11 -5.09
C GLU A 140 14.93 -1.98 -4.06
N PRO A 141 15.41 -2.17 -2.82
CA PRO A 141 15.51 -1.10 -1.84
C PRO A 141 16.67 -0.18 -2.15
N VAL A 142 16.50 1.13 -1.99
CA VAL A 142 17.58 2.12 -2.13
C VAL A 142 18.00 2.59 -0.73
N LEU A 143 19.27 2.39 -0.42
CA LEU A 143 19.82 2.63 0.93
C LEU A 143 20.45 4.01 1.07
N GLU A 144 20.78 4.65 -0.05
CA GLU A 144 21.37 5.98 -0.11
C GLU A 144 20.62 6.79 -1.17
N ASN A 145 19.98 7.87 -0.75
CA ASN A 145 19.27 8.79 -1.65
C ASN A 145 19.32 10.21 -1.07
N GLU A 146 20.24 11.01 -1.57
CA GLU A 146 20.48 12.38 -1.10
C GLU A 146 19.26 13.30 -1.27
N LYS A 147 18.35 13.01 -2.21
CA LYS A 147 17.10 13.78 -2.38
C LYS A 147 16.09 13.49 -1.28
N GLN A 148 16.17 12.31 -0.67
CA GLN A 148 15.22 11.86 0.34
C GLN A 148 15.79 11.87 1.76
N PHE A 149 17.13 11.76 1.92
CA PHE A 149 17.78 11.71 3.23
C PHE A 149 19.13 12.41 3.25
N ASN A 150 19.29 13.36 4.18
CA ASN A 150 20.55 14.05 4.48
C ASN A 150 21.07 13.63 5.87
N PRO A 151 22.02 12.68 5.95
CA PRO A 151 22.53 12.20 7.23
C PRO A 151 23.27 13.28 8.04
N ALA A 152 23.89 14.29 7.39
CA ALA A 152 24.57 15.38 8.09
C ALA A 152 23.56 16.26 8.87
N ALA A 153 22.38 16.53 8.31
CA ALA A 153 21.33 17.25 9.01
C ALA A 153 20.77 16.45 10.21
N MET A 154 20.75 15.13 10.13
CA MET A 154 20.37 14.27 11.26
C MET A 154 21.40 14.36 12.40
N ALA A 155 22.68 14.37 12.09
CA ALA A 155 23.77 14.44 13.07
C ALA A 155 23.85 15.80 13.79
N THR A 156 23.47 16.89 13.12
CA THR A 156 23.55 18.27 13.69
C THR A 156 22.35 18.64 14.58
N ASN A 157 21.26 17.88 14.52
CA ASN A 157 20.08 18.10 15.37
C ASN A 157 19.63 16.82 16.12
N PRO A 158 20.50 16.26 17.00
CA PRO A 158 20.20 15.01 17.70
C PRO A 158 19.05 15.14 18.72
N GLN A 159 18.66 16.38 19.11
CA GLN A 159 17.54 16.61 20.03
C GLN A 159 16.18 16.42 19.38
N ALA A 160 16.12 16.37 18.04
CA ALA A 160 14.92 15.99 17.30
C ALA A 160 14.76 14.46 17.16
N LEU A 161 15.82 13.68 17.44
CA LEU A 161 15.61 12.26 17.73
C LEU A 161 14.90 12.18 19.07
N PRO A 162 13.77 11.47 19.15
CA PRO A 162 13.07 11.31 20.41
C PRO A 162 14.08 10.94 21.50
N SER A 163 14.04 11.64 22.63
CA SER A 163 14.62 11.14 23.86
C SER A 163 13.81 9.89 24.19
N LEU A 164 14.14 8.81 23.49
CA LEU A 164 13.56 7.49 23.71
C LEU A 164 14.04 7.10 25.10
N THR A 165 13.25 7.52 26.12
CA THR A 165 13.40 7.12 27.52
C THR A 165 13.13 5.62 27.59
N GLY A 166 14.18 4.84 27.37
CA GLY A 166 14.15 3.40 27.23
C GLY A 166 15.34 2.95 26.40
N GLY A 167 16.47 3.70 26.47
CA GLY A 167 17.74 3.26 25.91
C GLY A 167 17.64 2.69 24.52
N ALA A 168 17.40 3.53 23.50
CA ALA A 168 17.51 3.12 22.10
C ALA A 168 18.96 2.68 21.81
N ARG A 169 19.34 1.51 22.28
CA ARG A 169 20.57 0.81 21.84
C ARG A 169 20.43 0.31 20.39
N GLY A 170 19.32 0.70 19.74
CA GLY A 170 18.87 0.10 18.53
C GLY A 170 19.42 0.68 17.25
N GLY A 171 19.84 1.92 17.20
CA GLY A 171 20.21 2.57 15.93
C GLY A 171 18.99 2.79 15.03
N SER A 172 19.21 3.53 13.95
CA SER A 172 18.20 3.83 12.94
C SER A 172 18.78 3.61 11.53
N SER A 173 17.91 3.40 10.56
CA SER A 173 18.29 3.18 9.17
C SER A 173 17.32 3.87 8.22
N PHE A 174 17.87 4.57 7.24
CA PHE A 174 17.11 5.04 6.09
C PHE A 174 17.01 3.92 5.05
N VAL A 175 15.80 3.73 4.50
CA VAL A 175 15.54 2.83 3.37
C VAL A 175 14.47 3.47 2.49
N SER A 176 14.70 3.55 1.19
CA SER A 176 13.67 3.95 0.24
C SER A 176 13.13 2.73 -0.51
N MET A 177 11.82 2.58 -0.52
CA MET A 177 11.07 1.62 -1.34
C MET A 177 10.35 2.34 -2.50
N GLY A 178 10.99 3.42 -3.04
CA GLY A 178 10.39 4.40 -3.93
C GLY A 178 9.88 5.63 -3.18
N ASN A 179 9.41 5.46 -1.95
CA ASN A 179 9.12 6.48 -0.96
C ASN A 179 10.09 6.33 0.23
N PRO A 180 10.43 7.43 0.95
CA PRO A 180 11.38 7.41 2.04
C PRO A 180 10.80 6.81 3.32
N HIS A 181 11.60 5.96 3.97
CA HIS A 181 11.34 5.34 5.27
C HIS A 181 12.53 5.53 6.20
N TYR A 182 12.25 5.84 7.46
CA TYR A 182 13.24 5.91 8.51
C TYR A 182 12.85 4.98 9.65
N VAL A 183 13.58 3.87 9.76
CA VAL A 183 13.31 2.81 10.71
C VAL A 183 14.14 3.04 11.98
N ILE A 184 13.46 3.09 13.12
CA ILE A 184 14.05 3.29 14.45
C ILE A 184 13.79 2.05 15.29
N PHE A 185 14.86 1.34 15.66
CA PHE A 185 14.75 0.18 16.53
C PHE A 185 14.65 0.60 17.99
N VAL A 186 13.65 0.08 18.69
CA VAL A 186 13.33 0.39 20.08
C VAL A 186 13.20 -0.88 20.91
N ASP A 187 13.33 -0.77 22.23
CA ASP A 187 13.21 -1.92 23.14
C ASP A 187 11.75 -2.29 23.42
N ASP A 188 10.83 -1.31 23.36
CA ASP A 188 9.38 -1.46 23.57
C ASP A 188 8.64 -0.48 22.68
N VAL A 189 8.02 -0.97 21.63
CA VAL A 189 7.30 -0.16 20.65
C VAL A 189 5.96 0.36 21.18
N ASP A 190 5.40 -0.33 22.17
CA ASP A 190 4.11 0.05 22.75
C ASP A 190 4.25 1.22 23.74
N ALA A 191 5.47 1.45 24.25
CA ALA A 191 5.81 2.61 25.07
C ALA A 191 6.04 3.91 24.26
N ILE A 192 6.09 3.83 22.91
CA ILE A 192 6.34 4.99 22.06
C ILE A 192 5.04 5.76 21.76
N ASP A 193 5.07 7.07 21.99
CA ASP A 193 4.05 8.00 21.48
C ASP A 193 4.27 8.26 19.98
N VAL A 194 3.80 7.32 19.14
CA VAL A 194 3.98 7.36 17.68
C VAL A 194 3.41 8.64 17.07
N ALA A 195 2.31 9.15 17.62
CA ALA A 195 1.68 10.37 17.10
C ALA A 195 2.59 11.59 17.28
N ARG A 196 3.17 11.74 18.46
CA ARG A 196 4.06 12.85 18.77
C ARG A 196 5.39 12.73 18.05
N GLU A 197 6.05 11.59 18.20
CA GLU A 197 7.41 11.38 17.69
C GLU A 197 7.44 11.30 16.15
N GLY A 198 6.46 10.61 15.57
CA GLY A 198 6.31 10.49 14.11
C GLY A 198 6.03 11.84 13.44
N ALA A 199 5.11 12.63 14.01
CA ALA A 199 4.81 13.97 13.49
C ALA A 199 6.01 14.91 13.49
N ILE A 200 6.87 14.84 14.52
CA ILE A 200 8.11 15.64 14.58
C ILE A 200 9.11 15.17 13.53
N LEU A 201 9.31 13.86 13.45
CA LEU A 201 10.31 13.26 12.55
C LEU A 201 9.92 13.37 11.08
N GLU A 202 8.64 13.28 10.73
CA GLU A 202 8.16 13.46 9.34
C GLU A 202 8.71 14.73 8.70
N TYR A 203 8.78 15.83 9.46
CA TYR A 203 9.20 17.16 8.99
C TYR A 203 10.64 17.50 9.38
N HIS A 204 11.41 16.52 9.87
CA HIS A 204 12.80 16.77 10.24
C HIS A 204 13.63 17.23 9.02
N PRO A 205 14.54 18.25 9.15
CA PRO A 205 15.34 18.77 8.03
C PRO A 205 16.20 17.73 7.30
N ALA A 206 16.45 16.58 7.92
CA ALA A 206 17.13 15.46 7.27
C ALA A 206 16.29 14.80 6.16
N PHE A 207 14.98 15.06 6.08
CA PHE A 207 14.06 14.49 5.11
C PHE A 207 13.44 15.56 4.22
N PRO A 208 14.13 15.97 3.12
CA PRO A 208 13.64 17.05 2.24
C PRO A 208 12.25 16.80 1.64
N GLU A 209 11.91 15.52 1.39
CA GLU A 209 10.61 15.08 0.86
C GLU A 209 9.64 14.62 1.96
N ARG A 210 9.95 14.90 3.25
CA ARG A 210 9.32 14.28 4.41
C ARG A 210 9.55 12.75 4.42
N CYS A 211 9.18 12.04 5.49
CA CYS A 211 9.51 10.63 5.62
C CYS A 211 8.41 9.87 6.35
N ASN A 212 8.21 8.61 5.99
CA ASN A 212 7.50 7.65 6.83
C ASN A 212 8.43 7.22 7.97
N ILE A 213 7.91 7.09 9.16
CA ILE A 213 8.68 6.75 10.36
C ILE A 213 8.17 5.43 10.93
N GLU A 214 9.05 4.45 10.99
CA GLU A 214 8.77 3.13 11.56
C GLU A 214 9.48 2.99 12.91
N PHE A 215 8.70 2.70 13.96
CA PHE A 215 9.22 2.25 15.25
C PHE A 215 9.14 0.74 15.29
N ALA A 216 10.30 0.07 15.43
CA ALA A 216 10.44 -1.37 15.29
C ALA A 216 11.04 -2.01 16.55
N GLU A 217 10.40 -3.05 17.05
CA GLU A 217 10.86 -3.87 18.18
C GLU A 217 11.15 -5.30 17.69
N MET A 218 12.32 -5.81 18.03
CA MET A 218 12.67 -7.20 17.72
C MET A 218 12.00 -8.12 18.75
N ARG A 219 11.13 -9.03 18.29
CA ARG A 219 10.45 -10.04 19.13
C ARG A 219 10.82 -11.45 18.66
N PRO A 220 10.63 -12.47 19.51
CA PRO A 220 10.93 -13.87 19.14
C PRO A 220 10.10 -14.38 17.95
N ASP A 221 8.92 -13.83 17.74
CA ASP A 221 7.96 -14.19 16.70
C ASP A 221 8.03 -13.32 15.43
N GLY A 222 8.88 -12.28 15.44
CA GLY A 222 9.05 -11.37 14.30
C GLY A 222 9.47 -9.97 14.71
N VAL A 223 9.29 -9.01 13.82
CA VAL A 223 9.55 -7.60 14.10
C VAL A 223 8.21 -6.88 14.27
N ARG A 224 7.93 -6.40 15.48
CA ARG A 224 6.74 -5.60 15.78
C ARG A 224 6.98 -4.17 15.33
N VAL A 225 6.05 -3.61 14.54
CA VAL A 225 6.20 -2.28 13.92
C VAL A 225 4.96 -1.45 14.15
N ARG A 226 5.15 -0.19 14.53
CA ARG A 226 4.13 0.87 14.48
C ARG A 226 4.63 1.99 13.60
N VAL A 227 3.77 2.51 12.74
CA VAL A 227 4.15 3.44 11.68
C VAL A 227 3.42 4.77 11.81
N TRP A 228 4.16 5.84 11.51
CA TRP A 228 3.63 7.14 11.14
C TRP A 228 3.87 7.36 9.65
N GLU A 229 2.81 7.30 8.85
CA GLU A 229 2.94 7.50 7.41
C GLU A 229 2.93 8.99 7.05
N ARG A 230 3.80 9.35 6.14
CA ARG A 230 3.94 10.69 5.57
C ARG A 230 2.61 11.20 5.02
N GLY A 231 2.06 12.25 5.64
CA GLY A 231 0.83 12.90 5.25
C GLY A 231 -0.46 12.19 5.70
N SER A 232 -0.38 11.00 6.30
CA SER A 232 -1.54 10.23 6.75
C SER A 232 -1.58 10.02 8.26
N GLY A 233 -0.43 10.12 8.94
CA GLY A 233 -0.35 9.87 10.38
C GLY A 233 -0.25 8.38 10.72
N ILE A 234 -0.79 7.97 11.87
CA ILE A 234 -0.80 6.57 12.28
C ILE A 234 -1.73 5.78 11.36
N THR A 235 -1.20 4.70 10.77
CA THR A 235 -1.98 3.76 9.96
C THR A 235 -1.85 2.34 10.51
N GLN A 236 -2.80 1.49 10.18
CA GLN A 236 -2.85 0.10 10.65
C GLN A 236 -1.76 -0.78 10.01
N ALA A 237 -1.38 -0.48 8.75
CA ALA A 237 -0.38 -1.23 8.02
C ALA A 237 0.18 -0.41 6.85
N CYS A 238 1.51 -0.40 6.74
CA CYS A 238 2.25 0.19 5.63
C CYS A 238 3.12 -0.88 4.96
N GLY A 239 2.76 -1.29 3.73
CA GLY A 239 3.48 -2.35 3.02
C GLY A 239 4.94 -1.98 2.71
N THR A 240 5.20 -0.75 2.25
CA THR A 240 6.56 -0.25 2.00
C THR A 240 7.34 -0.06 3.29
N GLY A 241 6.67 0.33 4.39
CA GLY A 241 7.27 0.41 5.72
C GLY A 241 7.68 -0.95 6.26
N ALA A 242 6.86 -1.99 6.03
CA ALA A 242 7.23 -3.37 6.37
C ALA A 242 8.47 -3.83 5.60
N CYS A 243 8.52 -3.57 4.29
CA CYS A 243 9.69 -3.86 3.46
C CYS A 243 10.93 -3.12 3.95
N ALA A 244 10.83 -1.82 4.20
CA ALA A 244 11.93 -1.00 4.71
C ALA A 244 12.43 -1.50 6.07
N THR A 245 11.52 -1.91 6.95
CA THR A 245 11.88 -2.46 8.27
C THR A 245 12.64 -3.78 8.15
N ALA A 246 12.21 -4.71 7.31
CA ALA A 246 12.89 -5.97 7.08
C ALA A 246 14.31 -5.75 6.51
N VAL A 247 14.43 -4.84 5.53
CA VAL A 247 15.73 -4.46 4.96
C VAL A 247 16.63 -3.84 6.01
N ALA A 248 16.13 -2.91 6.83
CA ALA A 248 16.87 -2.27 7.91
C ALA A 248 17.32 -3.30 8.98
N ALA A 249 16.43 -4.23 9.36
CA ALA A 249 16.76 -5.30 10.32
C ALA A 249 17.88 -6.22 9.78
N CYS A 250 17.82 -6.59 8.52
CA CYS A 250 18.85 -7.38 7.86
C CYS A 250 20.19 -6.63 7.79
N LYS A 251 20.18 -5.39 7.34
CA LYS A 251 21.38 -4.53 7.21
C LYS A 251 22.09 -4.29 8.53
N THR A 252 21.34 -4.20 9.62
CA THR A 252 21.89 -3.96 10.96
C THR A 252 22.19 -5.26 11.73
N GLY A 253 22.05 -6.42 11.07
CA GLY A 253 22.37 -7.74 11.65
C GLY A 253 21.38 -8.19 12.74
N ARG A 254 20.17 -7.61 12.79
CA ARG A 254 19.11 -7.96 13.75
C ARG A 254 18.29 -9.14 13.29
N ALA A 255 18.13 -9.28 11.97
CA ALA A 255 17.39 -10.38 11.35
C ALA A 255 18.14 -10.87 10.12
N GLY A 256 17.72 -12.02 9.58
CA GLY A 256 18.15 -12.52 8.28
C GLY A 256 17.45 -11.79 7.12
N ARG A 257 17.58 -12.33 5.91
CA ARG A 257 16.96 -11.77 4.71
C ARG A 257 15.44 -12.02 4.63
N ALA A 258 14.91 -12.91 5.43
CA ALA A 258 13.48 -13.16 5.59
C ALA A 258 13.05 -12.75 6.99
N SER A 259 11.94 -12.02 7.08
CA SER A 259 11.41 -11.50 8.35
C SER A 259 9.89 -11.46 8.32
N ARG A 260 9.28 -11.86 9.43
CA ARG A 260 7.88 -11.61 9.72
C ARG A 260 7.73 -10.24 10.33
N ILE A 261 6.91 -9.39 9.71
CA ILE A 261 6.63 -8.03 10.17
C ILE A 261 5.21 -7.99 10.71
N ILE A 262 5.07 -7.62 11.99
CA ILE A 262 3.81 -7.61 12.72
C ILE A 262 3.39 -6.16 12.93
N MET A 263 2.29 -5.75 12.31
CA MET A 263 1.71 -4.40 12.42
C MET A 263 0.34 -4.45 13.11
N ASP A 264 -0.24 -3.29 13.42
CA ASP A 264 -1.55 -3.22 14.10
C ASP A 264 -2.67 -3.87 13.26
N GLY A 265 -2.60 -3.77 11.95
CA GLY A 265 -3.61 -4.32 11.03
C GLY A 265 -3.35 -5.76 10.55
N GLY A 266 -2.20 -6.36 10.88
CA GLY A 266 -1.88 -7.71 10.49
C GLY A 266 -0.40 -7.96 10.22
N GLU A 267 -0.10 -9.12 9.67
CA GLU A 267 1.25 -9.61 9.50
C GLU A 267 1.61 -9.74 8.03
N LEU A 268 2.89 -9.51 7.73
CA LEU A 268 3.47 -9.66 6.40
C LEU A 268 4.78 -10.43 6.50
N GLU A 269 4.98 -11.36 5.57
CA GLU A 269 6.28 -12.02 5.39
C GLU A 269 7.06 -11.25 4.34
N ILE A 270 8.26 -10.81 4.70
CA ILE A 270 9.13 -10.02 3.82
C ILE A 270 10.41 -10.80 3.56
N GLU A 271 10.75 -10.97 2.29
CA GLU A 271 12.02 -11.55 1.86
C GLU A 271 12.81 -10.55 1.04
N TRP A 272 14.01 -10.18 1.49
CA TRP A 272 14.97 -9.45 0.67
C TRP A 272 15.88 -10.44 -0.05
N ARG A 273 15.49 -10.80 -1.26
CA ARG A 273 16.06 -11.90 -2.01
C ARG A 273 17.49 -11.55 -2.48
N GLU A 274 18.42 -12.49 -2.32
CA GLU A 274 19.82 -12.25 -2.69
C GLU A 274 20.06 -12.37 -4.20
N ALA A 275 19.26 -13.22 -4.87
CA ALA A 275 19.46 -13.57 -6.28
C ALA A 275 19.24 -12.38 -7.23
N ASP A 276 18.34 -11.47 -6.89
CA ASP A 276 17.94 -10.34 -7.73
C ASP A 276 17.98 -9.00 -6.99
N GLY A 277 18.21 -9.00 -5.68
CA GLY A 277 18.23 -7.80 -4.85
C GLY A 277 16.84 -7.23 -4.53
N HIS A 278 15.76 -7.85 -5.01
CA HIS A 278 14.40 -7.39 -4.80
C HIS A 278 13.86 -7.74 -3.42
N VAL A 279 12.92 -6.94 -2.95
CA VAL A 279 12.12 -7.21 -1.75
C VAL A 279 10.78 -7.78 -2.18
N TYR A 280 10.46 -8.93 -1.65
CA TYR A 280 9.18 -9.63 -1.86
C TYR A 280 8.33 -9.54 -0.61
N MET A 281 7.08 -9.13 -0.77
CA MET A 281 6.14 -8.95 0.32
C MET A 281 4.95 -9.89 0.16
N THR A 282 4.83 -10.86 1.04
CA THR A 282 3.72 -11.82 1.07
C THR A 282 2.76 -11.50 2.20
N GLY A 283 1.48 -11.55 1.91
CA GLY A 283 0.45 -11.33 2.93
C GLY A 283 -0.96 -11.65 2.44
N PRO A 284 -1.95 -11.58 3.35
CA PRO A 284 -3.33 -11.88 3.05
C PRO A 284 -3.98 -10.79 2.17
N ALA A 285 -5.07 -11.18 1.54
CA ALA A 285 -6.02 -10.31 0.89
C ALA A 285 -7.42 -10.87 1.14
N GLU A 286 -8.34 -10.06 1.65
CA GLU A 286 -9.62 -10.54 2.14
C GLU A 286 -10.78 -9.74 1.58
N PHE A 287 -11.83 -10.45 1.13
CA PHE A 287 -13.12 -9.86 0.83
C PHE A 287 -13.86 -9.54 2.12
N VAL A 288 -14.49 -8.36 2.18
CA VAL A 288 -15.30 -7.95 3.32
C VAL A 288 -16.78 -8.04 2.97
N TYR A 289 -17.20 -7.30 1.95
CA TYR A 289 -18.55 -7.34 1.40
C TYR A 289 -18.61 -6.75 0.00
N GLU A 290 -19.74 -6.94 -0.67
CA GLU A 290 -20.06 -6.36 -1.96
C GLU A 290 -21.33 -5.52 -1.86
N GLY A 291 -21.48 -4.57 -2.77
CA GLY A 291 -22.67 -3.73 -2.81
C GLY A 291 -22.77 -2.92 -4.10
N GLU A 292 -23.79 -2.09 -4.15
CA GLU A 292 -24.07 -1.18 -5.25
C GLU A 292 -24.12 0.25 -4.73
N ILE A 293 -23.58 1.19 -5.50
CA ILE A 293 -23.57 2.61 -5.14
C ILE A 293 -23.87 3.46 -6.36
N MET A 294 -24.53 4.59 -6.16
CA MET A 294 -24.76 5.56 -7.22
C MET A 294 -23.45 6.25 -7.60
N PRO A 295 -23.24 6.57 -8.91
CA PRO A 295 -22.12 7.41 -9.32
C PRO A 295 -22.06 8.69 -8.49
N PRO A 296 -20.85 9.23 -8.23
CA PRO A 296 -20.71 10.45 -7.44
C PRO A 296 -21.52 11.59 -8.06
N SER A 297 -22.01 12.48 -7.21
CA SER A 297 -22.75 13.66 -7.67
C SER A 297 -21.81 14.56 -8.48
N PRO A 298 -22.20 15.06 -9.67
CA PRO A 298 -21.39 16.00 -10.41
C PRO A 298 -21.08 17.20 -9.51
N LEU A 299 -19.80 17.61 -9.46
CA LEU A 299 -19.39 18.79 -8.72
C LEU A 299 -20.25 19.97 -9.16
N LYS A 300 -20.96 20.61 -8.22
CA LYS A 300 -21.68 21.86 -8.47
C LYS A 300 -20.66 22.91 -8.92
N GLY A 301 -20.46 23.08 -10.22
CA GLY A 301 -19.50 24.05 -10.77
C GLY A 301 -19.02 23.84 -12.19
N SER A 302 -19.24 22.70 -12.80
CA SER A 302 -18.80 22.45 -14.20
C SER A 302 -19.93 22.52 -15.23
N VAL A 303 -20.86 23.46 -15.08
CA VAL A 303 -21.74 23.82 -16.19
C VAL A 303 -21.00 24.85 -17.04
N GLY A 304 -20.18 24.33 -17.95
CA GLY A 304 -19.64 25.13 -19.05
C GLY A 304 -20.78 25.70 -19.88
N ASN A 305 -20.94 27.02 -19.81
CA ASN A 305 -21.83 27.81 -20.63
C ASN A 305 -21.28 27.85 -22.07
N GLU A 306 -21.50 26.78 -22.81
CA GLU A 306 -21.46 26.88 -24.29
C GLU A 306 -22.80 27.37 -24.78
N ARG A 307 -23.00 28.70 -24.71
CA ARG A 307 -23.96 29.38 -25.56
C ARG A 307 -23.42 29.34 -26.98
N VAL A 308 -23.93 28.40 -27.77
CA VAL A 308 -23.84 28.49 -29.20
C VAL A 308 -24.52 29.79 -29.63
N LYS A 309 -23.73 30.78 -30.01
CA LYS A 309 -24.23 31.94 -30.76
C LYS A 309 -24.56 31.47 -32.16
N SER A 310 -25.83 31.29 -32.44
CA SER A 310 -26.36 31.29 -33.79
C SER A 310 -26.31 32.72 -34.34
N GLU A 311 -25.38 33.02 -35.20
CA GLU A 311 -25.46 34.19 -36.07
C GLU A 311 -26.23 33.88 -37.33
N LYS A 312 -27.17 34.76 -37.62
CA LYS A 312 -27.96 34.80 -38.81
C LYS A 312 -27.14 35.22 -40.04
#